data_b5a44c97c7b2acbbfa26738797b99884
#
_entry.id   b5a44c97c7b2acbbfa26738797b99884
#
_cell.length_a   1.000
_cell.length_b   1.000
_cell.length_c   1.000
_cell.angle_alpha   90.00
_cell.angle_beta   90.00
_cell.angle_gamma   90.00
#
_symmetry.space_group_name_H-M   'P 1'
#
loop_
_entity.id
_entity.type
_entity.pdbx_description
1 polymer ?
#
loop_
_entity_poly.entity_id
_entity_poly.type
_entity_poly.pdbx_seq_one_letter_code
_entity_poly.pdbx_strand_id
1 'polypeptide(L)'
;MIYDSLLIANRGEIACRIIQTAQEMGIRCIAVYVDADKNEPFVHMSDQSIRLTNGGYLDSKEIIKAAKESGAHAIHPGYGFLSENASFARKVIKEGL
;
A
#
# COMPACT_ATOMS: atom_id res chain seq x y z
N MET A 1 5.74 19.25 -0.46
CA MET A 1 5.10 17.93 -0.31
C MET A 1 5.62 17.23 0.93
N ILE A 2 4.73 16.78 1.79
CA ILE A 2 5.12 16.09 3.01
C ILE A 2 5.53 14.64 2.73
N TYR A 3 4.84 13.99 1.78
CA TYR A 3 5.10 12.60 1.45
C TYR A 3 5.62 12.46 0.02
N ASP A 4 6.75 11.77 -0.14
CA ASP A 4 7.33 11.47 -1.46
C ASP A 4 6.81 10.17 -2.04
N SER A 5 6.41 9.25 -1.17
CA SER A 5 5.99 7.92 -1.59
C SER A 5 4.91 7.37 -0.69
N LEU A 6 4.06 6.54 -1.29
CA LEU A 6 2.86 6.00 -0.64
C LEU A 6 2.72 4.54 -0.99
N LEU A 7 2.57 3.69 0.02
CA LEU A 7 2.21 2.30 -0.18
C LEU A 7 0.70 2.17 -0.11
N ILE A 8 0.11 1.54 -1.13
CA ILE A 8 -1.34 1.34 -1.21
C ILE A 8 -1.66 -0.08 -0.75
N ALA A 9 -2.25 -0.19 0.43
CA ALA A 9 -2.60 -1.49 1.03
C ALA A 9 -4.05 -1.86 0.71
N ASN A 10 -4.36 -1.93 -0.58
CA ASN A 10 -5.68 -2.31 -1.07
C ASN A 10 -5.55 -2.83 -2.50
N ARG A 11 -6.64 -3.25 -3.08
CA ARG A 11 -6.67 -3.89 -4.38
C ARG A 11 -7.77 -3.32 -5.27
N GLY A 12 -7.82 -3.80 -6.52
CA GLY A 12 -8.92 -3.51 -7.44
C GLY A 12 -9.02 -2.05 -7.81
N GLU A 13 -10.23 -1.62 -8.10
CA GLU A 13 -10.50 -0.25 -8.55
C GLU A 13 -10.13 0.79 -7.50
N ILE A 14 -10.32 0.47 -6.22
CA ILE A 14 -9.95 1.39 -5.13
C ILE A 14 -8.46 1.70 -5.20
N ALA A 15 -7.63 0.68 -5.35
CA ALA A 15 -6.19 0.87 -5.49
C ALA A 15 -5.86 1.69 -6.74
N CYS A 16 -6.51 1.42 -7.86
CA CYS A 16 -6.29 2.17 -9.10
C CYS A 16 -6.58 3.66 -8.90
N ARG A 17 -7.68 3.99 -8.25
CA ARG A 17 -8.07 5.38 -8.03
C ARG A 17 -7.10 6.11 -7.13
N ILE A 18 -6.63 5.47 -6.07
CA ILE A 18 -5.65 6.05 -5.16
C ILE A 18 -4.33 6.30 -5.89
N ILE A 19 -3.87 5.32 -6.66
CA ILE A 19 -2.61 5.42 -7.41
C ILE A 19 -2.70 6.56 -8.42
N GLN A 20 -3.78 6.63 -9.17
CA GLN A 20 -3.96 7.68 -10.18
C GLN A 20 -3.88 9.07 -9.54
N THR A 21 -4.62 9.29 -8.46
CA THR A 21 -4.62 10.60 -7.78
C THR A 21 -3.25 10.92 -7.21
N ALA A 22 -2.60 9.95 -6.57
CA ALA A 22 -1.29 10.17 -5.97
C ALA A 22 -0.24 10.50 -7.03
N GLN A 23 -0.25 9.80 -8.16
CA GLN A 23 0.70 10.08 -9.24
C GLN A 23 0.46 11.45 -9.86
N GLU A 24 -0.78 11.90 -9.97
CA GLU A 24 -1.09 13.25 -10.43
C GLU A 24 -0.53 14.30 -9.47
N MET A 25 -0.36 13.96 -8.20
CA MET A 25 0.24 14.83 -7.18
C MET A 25 1.76 14.70 -7.12
N GLY A 26 2.36 13.88 -7.98
CA GLY A 26 3.81 13.68 -7.98
C GLY A 26 4.31 12.72 -6.91
N ILE A 27 3.42 11.89 -6.36
CA ILE A 27 3.78 10.92 -5.32
C ILE A 27 4.11 9.57 -5.95
N ARG A 28 5.25 9.00 -5.56
CA ARG A 28 5.63 7.65 -6.02
C ARG A 28 4.76 6.62 -5.30
N CYS A 29 4.19 5.69 -6.05
CA CYS A 29 3.26 4.70 -5.54
C CYS A 29 3.89 3.31 -5.50
N ILE A 30 3.73 2.63 -4.36
CA ILE A 30 4.13 1.25 -4.18
C ILE A 30 2.86 0.42 -3.99
N ALA A 31 2.61 -0.53 -4.87
CA ALA A 31 1.50 -1.46 -4.72
C ALA A 31 1.98 -2.72 -4.02
N VAL A 32 1.13 -3.30 -3.20
CA VAL A 32 1.34 -4.66 -2.68
C VAL A 32 0.28 -5.55 -3.29
N TYR A 33 0.61 -6.79 -3.56
CA TYR A 33 -0.34 -7.69 -4.24
C TYR A 33 -0.16 -9.14 -3.80
N VAL A 34 -1.24 -9.90 -3.87
CA VAL A 34 -1.22 -11.34 -3.73
C VAL A 34 -1.13 -11.97 -5.11
N ASP A 35 -0.71 -13.23 -5.19
CA ASP A 35 -0.50 -13.91 -6.47
C ASP A 35 -1.72 -13.86 -7.39
N ALA A 36 -2.92 -13.97 -6.83
CA ALA A 36 -4.15 -13.93 -7.63
C ALA A 36 -4.34 -12.60 -8.35
N ASP A 37 -3.75 -11.53 -7.83
CA ASP A 37 -3.91 -10.18 -8.37
C ASP A 37 -2.72 -9.68 -9.17
N LYS A 38 -1.72 -10.52 -9.42
CA LYS A 38 -0.45 -10.05 -10.03
C LYS A 38 -0.61 -9.37 -11.39
N ASN A 39 -1.66 -9.68 -12.11
CA ASN A 39 -1.91 -9.11 -13.43
C ASN A 39 -2.97 -8.01 -13.41
N GLU A 40 -3.44 -7.62 -12.24
CA GLU A 40 -4.45 -6.58 -12.10
C GLU A 40 -3.88 -5.21 -12.47
N PRO A 41 -4.74 -4.30 -12.99
CA PRO A 41 -4.26 -2.98 -13.42
C PRO A 41 -3.51 -2.19 -12.35
N PHE A 42 -3.95 -2.25 -11.09
CA PHE A 42 -3.31 -1.45 -10.05
C PHE A 42 -1.85 -1.82 -9.84
N VAL A 43 -1.49 -3.08 -10.07
CA VAL A 43 -0.11 -3.54 -9.94
C VAL A 43 0.77 -2.88 -11.02
N HIS A 44 0.26 -2.83 -12.24
CA HIS A 44 1.01 -2.28 -13.37
C HIS A 44 1.03 -0.75 -13.39
N MET A 45 0.05 -0.10 -12.78
CA MET A 45 0.00 1.36 -12.68
C MET A 45 1.01 1.90 -11.68
N SER A 46 1.38 1.12 -10.67
CA SER A 46 2.27 1.58 -9.62
C SER A 46 3.71 1.71 -10.11
N ASP A 47 4.48 2.55 -9.42
CA ASP A 47 5.90 2.74 -9.73
C ASP A 47 6.74 1.55 -9.26
N GLN A 48 6.28 0.86 -8.22
CA GLN A 48 6.92 -0.31 -7.68
C GLN A 48 5.83 -1.24 -7.14
N SER A 49 6.05 -2.55 -7.21
CA SER A 49 5.10 -3.51 -6.66
C SER A 49 5.85 -4.56 -5.82
N ILE A 50 5.21 -4.99 -4.74
CA ILE A 50 5.79 -5.97 -3.81
C ILE A 50 4.78 -7.10 -3.59
N ARG A 51 5.24 -8.32 -3.80
CA ARG A 51 4.42 -9.52 -3.62
C ARG A 51 4.24 -9.83 -2.13
N LEU A 52 3.00 -10.07 -1.73
CA LEU A 52 2.68 -10.52 -0.37
C LEU A 52 2.61 -12.04 -0.35
N THR A 53 3.20 -12.67 0.65
CA THR A 53 3.38 -14.12 0.66
C THR A 53 2.54 -14.88 1.69
N ASN A 54 2.12 -14.24 2.77
CA ASN A 54 1.43 -14.92 3.87
C ASN A 54 -0.04 -14.54 3.97
N GLY A 55 -0.36 -13.61 4.84
CA GLY A 55 -1.74 -13.24 5.13
C GLY A 55 -2.40 -12.27 4.16
N GLY A 56 -1.71 -11.89 3.09
CA GLY A 56 -2.25 -10.98 2.08
C GLY A 56 -2.53 -9.60 2.64
N TYR A 57 -3.60 -8.98 2.13
CA TYR A 57 -3.92 -7.58 2.47
C TYR A 57 -4.30 -7.36 3.93
N LEU A 58 -4.55 -8.42 4.69
CA LEU A 58 -4.87 -8.32 6.12
C LEU A 58 -3.66 -8.57 7.02
N ASP A 59 -2.52 -8.90 6.44
CA ASP A 59 -1.30 -9.16 7.20
C ASP A 59 -0.56 -7.85 7.48
N SER A 60 -0.83 -7.27 8.64
CA SER A 60 -0.26 -5.98 9.02
C SER A 60 1.27 -6.01 9.08
N LYS A 61 1.85 -7.11 9.53
CA LYS A 61 3.31 -7.23 9.65
C LYS A 61 3.97 -7.19 8.28
N GLU A 62 3.40 -7.92 7.32
CA GLU A 62 3.95 -7.97 5.97
C GLU A 62 3.78 -6.64 5.25
N ILE A 63 2.65 -5.97 5.44
CA ILE A 63 2.39 -4.65 4.87
C ILE A 63 3.40 -3.63 5.39
N ILE A 64 3.62 -3.58 6.70
CA ILE A 64 4.57 -2.65 7.30
C ILE A 64 5.99 -2.96 6.84
N LYS A 65 6.35 -4.24 6.76
CA LYS A 65 7.67 -4.65 6.26
C LYS A 65 7.87 -4.16 4.82
N ALA A 66 6.87 -4.32 3.97
CA ALA A 66 6.93 -3.85 2.59
C ALA A 66 7.12 -2.33 2.52
N ALA A 67 6.42 -1.59 3.38
CA ALA A 67 6.55 -0.14 3.43
C ALA A 67 7.98 0.27 3.82
N LYS A 68 8.55 -0.39 4.81
CA LYS A 68 9.91 -0.07 5.26
C LYS A 68 10.94 -0.44 4.21
N GLU A 69 10.82 -1.60 3.58
CA GLU A 69 11.76 -2.05 2.56
C GLU A 69 11.73 -1.18 1.30
N SER A 70 10.56 -0.68 0.94
CA SER A 70 10.39 0.18 -0.24
C SER A 70 10.73 1.63 0.02
N GLY A 71 10.92 2.02 1.28
CA GLY A 71 11.15 3.41 1.66
C GLY A 71 9.90 4.27 1.62
N ALA A 72 8.72 3.67 1.69
CA ALA A 72 7.47 4.41 1.66
C ALA A 72 7.36 5.34 2.87
N HIS A 73 6.88 6.54 2.65
CA HIS A 73 6.67 7.53 3.72
C HIS A 73 5.34 7.33 4.44
N ALA A 74 4.35 6.74 3.76
CA ALA A 74 3.01 6.57 4.32
C ALA A 74 2.35 5.33 3.73
N ILE A 75 1.27 4.89 4.39
CA ILE A 75 0.45 3.77 3.93
C ILE A 75 -0.99 4.27 3.80
N HIS A 76 -1.61 4.00 2.65
CA HIS A 76 -3.02 4.29 2.42
C HIS A 76 -3.78 2.97 2.36
N PRO A 77 -4.61 2.66 3.37
CA PRO A 77 -5.32 1.37 3.40
C PRO A 77 -6.59 1.32 2.56
N GLY A 78 -7.08 2.43 2.09
CA GLY A 78 -8.33 2.47 1.30
C GLY A 78 -9.55 2.07 2.12
N TYR A 79 -10.41 1.24 1.55
CA TYR A 79 -11.60 0.68 2.21
C TYR A 79 -11.38 -0.76 2.62
N GLY A 80 -12.03 -1.18 3.72
CA GLY A 80 -11.95 -2.56 4.19
C GLY A 80 -10.53 -2.95 4.59
N PHE A 81 -10.25 -4.24 4.60
CA PHE A 81 -8.94 -4.76 4.95
C PHE A 81 -8.41 -4.13 6.25
N LEU A 82 -7.30 -3.40 6.22
CA LEU A 82 -6.70 -2.81 7.40
C LEU A 82 -7.16 -1.37 7.67
N SER A 83 -8.02 -0.81 6.82
CA SER A 83 -8.45 0.60 6.94
C SER A 83 -9.14 0.91 8.28
N GLU A 84 -9.85 -0.06 8.85
CA GLU A 84 -10.59 0.11 10.11
C GLU A 84 -9.89 -0.56 11.28
N ASN A 85 -8.66 -1.02 11.11
CA ASN A 85 -7.91 -1.72 12.13
C ASN A 85 -7.09 -0.75 12.96
N ALA A 86 -7.57 -0.42 14.17
CA ALA A 86 -6.88 0.52 15.06
C ALA A 86 -5.50 0.01 15.49
N SER A 87 -5.36 -1.30 15.67
CA SER A 87 -4.06 -1.91 16.01
C SER A 87 -3.05 -1.69 14.90
N PHE A 88 -3.48 -1.81 13.64
CA PHE A 88 -2.63 -1.56 12.49
C PHE A 88 -2.19 -0.09 12.46
N ALA A 89 -3.13 0.84 12.65
CA ALA A 89 -2.81 2.27 12.65
C ALA A 89 -1.76 2.59 13.71
N ARG A 90 -1.89 2.02 14.91
CA ARG A 90 -0.91 2.23 15.99
C ARG A 90 0.47 1.68 15.61
N LYS A 91 0.52 0.51 14.96
CA LYS A 91 1.79 -0.08 14.50
C LYS A 91 2.45 0.79 13.45
N VAL A 92 1.68 1.33 12.52
CA VAL A 92 2.18 2.21 11.46
C VAL A 92 2.82 3.46 12.07
N ILE A 93 2.12 4.10 13.00
CA ILE A 93 2.64 5.29 13.69
C ILE A 93 3.91 4.96 14.46
N LYS A 94 3.92 3.84 15.17
CA LYS A 94 5.09 3.41 15.94
C LYS A 94 6.33 3.21 15.07
N GLU A 95 6.13 2.76 13.82
CA GLU A 95 7.23 2.54 12.87
C GLU A 95 7.62 3.79 12.09
N GLY A 96 7.01 4.92 12.39
CA GLY A 96 7.38 6.19 11.78
C GLY A 96 6.74 6.48 10.42
N LEU A 97 5.65 5.80 10.13
CA LEU A 97 4.97 5.93 8.83
C LEU A 97 3.72 6.79 8.90
#